data_7cc3d8cede9c32f65443d2c54030c391
#
_entry.id   7cc3d8cede9c32f65443d2c54030c391
#
_cell.length_a   1.000
_cell.length_b   1.000
_cell.length_c   1.000
_cell.angle_alpha   90.00
_cell.angle_beta   90.00
_cell.angle_gamma   90.00
#
_symmetry.space_group_name_H-M   'P 1'
#
loop_
_entity.id
_entity.type
_entity.pdbx_description
1 polymer ?
#
loop_
_entity_poly.entity_id
_entity_poly.type
_entity_poly.pdbx_seq_one_letter_code
_entity_poly.pdbx_strand_id
1 'polypeptide(L)'
;MIKYVIVFVNLFFLNVSATEYLKFNSKDKKFPNHSEILVEISFPKKFTGKLPVIITQHGSTRDGKKIKDGAIDEYSKRIIEKGIKQGFAVAAIDAFYKKEIKPTDKTFFPNATIYANNLRKILSEDDRFDKNNIFYTGFSYGAEQVLKTIGSPFNKENPKSWKAIVAAEPGCNSFHQPVKLSFPMLIIKGEESHYYIEPCKIL
;
A
#
# COMPACT_ATOMS: atom_id res chain seq x y z
N MET A 1 -17.67 10.13 15.52
CA MET A 1 -17.66 11.26 14.56
C MET A 1 -16.23 11.52 14.14
N ILE A 2 -15.86 11.14 12.90
CA ILE A 2 -14.52 11.36 12.36
C ILE A 2 -14.54 12.72 11.68
N LYS A 3 -13.78 13.68 12.21
CA LYS A 3 -13.61 14.99 11.56
C LYS A 3 -12.51 14.86 10.50
N TYR A 4 -12.90 14.98 9.25
CA TYR A 4 -11.97 15.11 8.12
C TYR A 4 -11.60 16.59 7.96
N VAL A 5 -10.31 16.89 7.92
CA VAL A 5 -9.83 18.20 7.45
C VAL A 5 -9.42 18.00 5.99
N ILE A 6 -10.27 18.43 5.07
CA ILE A 6 -9.96 18.49 3.64
C ILE A 6 -9.36 19.86 3.38
N VAL A 7 -8.10 19.92 3.02
CA VAL A 7 -7.45 21.15 2.55
C VAL A 7 -7.63 21.21 1.04
N PHE A 8 -8.52 22.09 0.57
CA PHE A 8 -8.63 22.40 -0.86
C PHE A 8 -7.47 23.30 -1.29
N VAL A 9 -6.65 22.81 -2.21
CA VAL A 9 -5.67 23.63 -2.92
C VAL A 9 -6.27 24.02 -4.28
N ASN A 10 -6.43 25.33 -4.50
CA ASN A 10 -6.96 25.89 -5.73
C ASN A 10 -6.14 25.50 -6.96
N LEU A 11 -6.82 24.98 -7.98
CA LEU A 11 -6.28 24.56 -9.27
C LEU A 11 -5.95 25.78 -10.14
N PHE A 12 -4.69 26.15 -10.18
CA PHE A 12 -4.15 26.81 -11.38
C PHE A 12 -3.65 25.73 -12.34
N PHE A 13 -4.07 25.80 -13.60
CA PHE A 13 -3.70 24.87 -14.69
C PHE A 13 -2.19 24.92 -15.00
N LEU A 14 -1.39 24.30 -14.18
CA LEU A 14 -0.05 23.86 -14.52
C LEU A 14 -0.12 22.35 -14.80
N ASN A 15 0.60 21.90 -15.83
CA ASN A 15 0.70 20.51 -16.29
C ASN A 15 1.36 19.55 -15.27
N VAL A 16 1.05 19.68 -13.99
CA VAL A 16 1.59 18.86 -12.89
C VAL A 16 0.52 17.85 -12.51
N SER A 17 0.89 16.59 -12.32
CA SER A 17 0.02 15.61 -11.68
C SER A 17 -0.31 16.09 -10.26
N ALA A 18 -1.60 16.12 -9.92
CA ALA A 18 -2.02 16.52 -8.58
C ALA A 18 -1.58 15.47 -7.56
N THR A 19 -1.09 15.93 -6.42
CA THR A 19 -0.75 15.08 -5.27
C THR A 19 -1.47 15.59 -4.04
N GLU A 20 -2.12 14.69 -3.32
CA GLU A 20 -2.83 14.96 -2.07
C GLU A 20 -2.23 14.12 -0.94
N TYR A 21 -2.33 14.63 0.29
CA TYR A 21 -1.94 13.90 1.49
C TYR A 21 -3.18 13.59 2.32
N LEU A 22 -3.39 12.30 2.57
CA LEU A 22 -4.44 11.79 3.44
C LEU A 22 -3.83 11.31 4.75
N LYS A 23 -4.43 11.69 5.87
CA LYS A 23 -4.10 11.14 7.19
C LYS A 23 -5.31 10.44 7.77
N PHE A 24 -5.09 9.25 8.32
CA PHE A 24 -6.13 8.51 9.03
C PHE A 24 -5.55 7.75 10.22
N ASN A 25 -6.40 7.36 11.15
CA ASN A 25 -6.00 6.56 12.30
C ASN A 25 -6.23 5.08 12.04
N SER A 26 -5.21 4.29 12.30
CA SER A 26 -5.26 2.83 12.23
C SER A 26 -4.55 2.23 13.43
N LYS A 27 -5.28 1.47 14.25
CA LYS A 27 -4.74 0.85 15.46
C LYS A 27 -3.82 -0.30 15.08
N ASP A 28 -2.59 -0.24 15.59
CA ASP A 28 -1.61 -1.32 15.51
C ASP A 28 -1.17 -1.67 16.94
N LYS A 29 -1.32 -2.93 17.34
CA LYS A 29 -0.92 -3.40 18.68
C LYS A 29 0.56 -3.19 18.97
N LYS A 30 1.41 -3.17 17.94
CA LYS A 30 2.84 -2.91 18.07
C LYS A 30 3.17 -1.44 18.31
N PHE A 31 2.27 -0.54 17.88
CA PHE A 31 2.46 0.91 17.97
C PHE A 31 1.20 1.59 18.54
N PRO A 32 0.82 1.29 19.79
CA PRO A 32 -0.45 1.76 20.37
C PRO A 32 -0.55 3.28 20.45
N ASN A 33 0.57 3.98 20.59
CA ASN A 33 0.64 5.45 20.70
C ASN A 33 0.85 6.15 19.34
N HIS A 34 0.97 5.42 18.23
CA HIS A 34 1.30 5.95 16.90
C HIS A 34 0.29 5.42 15.86
N SER A 35 -0.97 5.76 16.05
CA SER A 35 -2.07 5.30 15.18
C SER A 35 -2.21 6.10 13.89
N GLU A 36 -1.61 7.30 13.79
CA GLU A 36 -1.71 8.13 12.59
C GLU A 36 -0.88 7.55 11.45
N ILE A 37 -1.51 7.39 10.29
CA ILE A 37 -0.91 6.90 9.06
C ILE A 37 -0.99 8.02 8.03
N LEU A 38 0.11 8.25 7.31
CA LEU A 38 0.19 9.19 6.20
C LEU A 38 0.14 8.43 4.89
N VAL A 39 -0.61 8.97 3.94
CA VAL A 39 -0.72 8.45 2.57
C VAL A 39 -0.54 9.59 1.59
N GLU A 40 0.32 9.40 0.61
CA GLU A 40 0.42 10.26 -0.55
C GLU A 40 -0.44 9.69 -1.66
N ILE A 41 -1.40 10.48 -2.18
CA ILE A 41 -2.26 10.09 -3.29
C ILE A 41 -1.89 10.93 -4.51
N SER A 42 -1.39 10.28 -5.54
CA SER A 42 -1.03 10.89 -6.82
C SER A 42 -2.08 10.58 -7.88
N PHE A 43 -2.44 11.59 -8.67
CA PHE A 43 -3.49 11.50 -9.68
C PHE A 43 -2.93 11.62 -11.10
N PRO A 44 -3.56 10.98 -12.11
CA PRO A 44 -3.25 11.24 -13.49
C PRO A 44 -3.60 12.70 -13.87
N LYS A 45 -2.86 13.28 -14.82
CA LYS A 45 -3.06 14.67 -15.24
C LYS A 45 -4.46 15.00 -15.74
N LYS A 46 -5.09 14.02 -16.38
CA LYS A 46 -6.48 14.12 -16.89
C LYS A 46 -7.19 12.83 -16.65
N PHE A 47 -8.39 12.91 -16.15
CA PHE A 47 -9.27 11.75 -16.00
C PHE A 47 -10.73 12.17 -16.10
N THR A 48 -11.58 11.24 -16.49
CA THR A 48 -13.03 11.38 -16.51
C THR A 48 -13.63 10.17 -15.81
N GLY A 49 -14.68 10.38 -15.01
CA GLY A 49 -15.28 9.29 -14.23
C GLY A 49 -14.46 8.88 -13.00
N LYS A 50 -14.73 7.69 -12.50
CA LYS A 50 -14.08 7.15 -11.30
C LYS A 50 -12.74 6.51 -11.65
N LEU A 51 -11.71 6.78 -10.85
CA LEU A 51 -10.35 6.28 -11.05
C LEU A 51 -10.16 4.88 -10.42
N PRO A 52 -9.56 3.92 -11.13
CA PRO A 52 -8.97 2.76 -10.50
C PRO A 52 -7.80 3.19 -9.60
N VAL A 53 -7.57 2.47 -8.49
CA VAL A 53 -6.56 2.85 -7.50
C VAL A 53 -5.55 1.73 -7.28
N ILE A 54 -4.28 2.10 -7.25
CA ILE A 54 -3.20 1.23 -6.78
C ILE A 54 -2.78 1.73 -5.39
N ILE A 55 -2.94 0.91 -4.37
CA ILE A 55 -2.31 1.13 -3.06
C ILE A 55 -0.91 0.53 -3.15
N THR A 56 0.13 1.30 -2.81
CA THR A 56 1.52 0.81 -2.78
C THR A 56 2.13 0.92 -1.39
N GLN A 57 2.91 -0.10 -1.03
CA GLN A 57 3.57 -0.21 0.26
C GLN A 57 5.08 -0.30 0.07
N HIS A 58 5.82 0.60 0.73
CA HIS A 58 7.28 0.67 0.69
C HIS A 58 7.98 -0.53 1.33
N GLY A 59 9.26 -0.73 1.00
CA GLY A 59 10.16 -1.67 1.66
C GLY A 59 10.62 -1.21 3.05
N SER A 60 11.52 -1.97 3.68
CA SER A 60 11.99 -1.68 5.04
C SER A 60 12.95 -0.50 5.14
N THR A 61 13.69 -0.20 4.09
CA THR A 61 14.80 0.78 4.14
C THR A 61 14.40 2.20 3.80
N ARG A 62 13.31 2.43 3.06
CA ARG A 62 12.90 3.78 2.63
C ARG A 62 14.07 4.68 2.18
N ASP A 63 15.08 4.12 1.51
CA ASP A 63 16.33 4.79 1.11
C ASP A 63 17.06 5.52 2.25
N GLY A 64 16.84 5.16 3.51
CA GLY A 64 17.47 5.72 4.70
C GLY A 64 17.11 7.18 4.98
N LYS A 65 16.32 7.84 4.14
CA LYS A 65 15.92 9.24 4.35
C LYS A 65 14.67 9.31 5.20
N LYS A 66 14.66 10.16 6.23
CA LYS A 66 13.43 10.58 6.89
C LYS A 66 12.59 11.33 5.86
N ILE A 67 11.55 10.70 5.37
CA ILE A 67 10.62 11.38 4.47
C ILE A 67 9.76 12.25 5.36
N LYS A 68 9.85 13.56 5.18
CA LYS A 68 9.08 14.52 5.99
C LYS A 68 7.59 14.38 5.73
N ASP A 69 7.22 14.06 4.48
CA ASP A 69 5.83 14.06 4.01
C ASP A 69 5.66 12.95 2.96
N GLY A 70 5.34 11.75 3.40
CA GLY A 70 5.10 10.60 2.53
C GLY A 70 6.28 9.63 2.38
N ALA A 71 5.97 8.35 2.25
CA ALA A 71 6.97 7.29 2.16
C ALA A 71 7.16 6.87 0.72
N ILE A 72 7.95 7.59 0.01
CA ILE A 72 8.24 7.27 -1.36
C ILE A 72 9.62 6.63 -1.43
N ASP A 73 9.67 5.30 -1.36
CA ASP A 73 10.85 4.55 -1.78
C ASP A 73 10.90 4.46 -3.32
N GLU A 74 12.00 3.97 -3.85
CA GLU A 74 12.18 3.87 -5.30
C GLU A 74 11.12 2.98 -5.96
N TYR A 75 10.70 1.91 -5.29
CA TYR A 75 9.62 1.07 -5.78
C TYR A 75 8.30 1.85 -5.88
N SER A 76 7.90 2.53 -4.82
CA SER A 76 6.67 3.33 -4.80
C SER A 76 6.71 4.47 -5.82
N LYS A 77 7.86 5.13 -6.03
CA LYS A 77 8.04 6.14 -7.08
C LYS A 77 7.74 5.56 -8.47
N ARG A 78 8.30 4.40 -8.78
CA ARG A 78 8.04 3.73 -10.06
C ARG A 78 6.59 3.33 -10.24
N ILE A 79 5.93 2.86 -9.17
CA ILE A 79 4.50 2.55 -9.21
C ILE A 79 3.68 3.81 -9.43
N ILE A 80 4.01 4.93 -8.76
CA ILE A 80 3.35 6.22 -8.98
C ILE A 80 3.51 6.66 -10.44
N GLU A 81 4.74 6.77 -10.93
CA GLU A 81 5.02 7.25 -12.29
C GLU A 81 4.30 6.42 -13.36
N LYS A 82 4.37 5.09 -13.27
CA LYS A 82 3.74 4.20 -14.23
C LYS A 82 2.23 4.15 -14.06
N GLY A 83 1.74 4.12 -12.82
CA GLY A 83 0.30 4.04 -12.51
C GLY A 83 -0.45 5.27 -13.00
N ILE A 84 0.01 6.48 -12.68
CA ILE A 84 -0.65 7.72 -13.16
C ILE A 84 -0.60 7.86 -14.68
N LYS A 85 0.48 7.40 -15.32
CA LYS A 85 0.61 7.38 -16.79
C LYS A 85 -0.40 6.43 -17.44
N GLN A 86 -0.81 5.38 -16.75
CA GLN A 86 -1.80 4.39 -17.18
C GLN A 86 -3.23 4.73 -16.71
N GLY A 87 -3.44 5.90 -16.11
CA GLY A 87 -4.77 6.37 -15.70
C GLY A 87 -5.22 5.89 -14.32
N PHE A 88 -4.32 5.37 -13.48
CA PHE A 88 -4.62 5.02 -12.09
C PHE A 88 -4.33 6.19 -11.16
N ALA A 89 -5.14 6.34 -10.12
CA ALA A 89 -4.67 7.00 -8.92
C ALA A 89 -3.74 6.06 -8.15
N VAL A 90 -2.70 6.58 -7.53
CA VAL A 90 -1.76 5.77 -6.73
C VAL A 90 -1.67 6.31 -5.33
N ALA A 91 -1.99 5.47 -4.34
CA ALA A 91 -1.97 5.80 -2.92
C ALA A 91 -0.78 5.11 -2.23
N ALA A 92 0.28 5.86 -1.94
CA ALA A 92 1.49 5.37 -1.29
C ALA A 92 1.39 5.51 0.23
N ILE A 93 1.38 4.38 0.95
CA ILE A 93 1.28 4.35 2.42
C ILE A 93 2.67 4.58 3.04
N ASP A 94 2.78 5.54 3.96
CA ASP A 94 3.89 5.60 4.92
C ASP A 94 3.54 4.82 6.20
N ALA A 95 3.88 3.54 6.24
CA ALA A 95 3.67 2.71 7.41
C ALA A 95 4.57 3.10 8.59
N PHE A 96 5.65 3.84 8.33
CA PHE A 96 6.62 4.25 9.34
C PHE A 96 6.42 5.70 9.81
N TYR A 97 5.38 6.35 9.35
CA TYR A 97 5.07 7.73 9.72
C TYR A 97 5.03 7.92 11.23
N LYS A 98 5.81 8.88 11.74
CA LYS A 98 5.97 9.19 13.18
C LYS A 98 6.39 8.00 14.06
N LYS A 99 6.87 6.90 13.48
CA LYS A 99 7.34 5.74 14.22
C LYS A 99 8.87 5.66 14.19
N GLU A 100 9.47 5.34 15.31
CA GLU A 100 10.90 5.05 15.39
C GLU A 100 11.14 3.60 14.95
N ILE A 101 11.42 3.43 13.66
CA ILE A 101 11.68 2.11 13.07
C ILE A 101 13.18 1.94 12.84
N LYS A 102 13.73 0.84 13.36
CA LYS A 102 15.10 0.41 13.05
C LYS A 102 15.02 -0.62 11.92
N PRO A 103 15.58 -0.35 10.73
CA PRO A 103 15.49 -1.25 9.58
C PRO A 103 16.04 -2.66 9.83
N THR A 104 16.97 -2.80 10.78
CA THR A 104 17.58 -4.08 11.17
C THR A 104 16.72 -4.93 12.09
N ASP A 105 15.69 -4.36 12.71
CA ASP A 105 14.83 -5.07 13.65
C ASP A 105 13.43 -5.33 13.07
N LYS A 106 13.33 -6.43 12.32
CA LYS A 106 12.08 -6.83 11.64
C LYS A 106 10.93 -7.11 12.62
N THR A 107 11.21 -7.39 13.89
CA THR A 107 10.17 -7.69 14.89
C THR A 107 9.34 -6.46 15.24
N PHE A 108 9.90 -5.27 15.06
CA PHE A 108 9.26 -3.97 15.33
C PHE A 108 8.60 -3.34 14.12
N PHE A 109 8.53 -4.04 12.98
CA PHE A 109 7.82 -3.47 11.83
C PHE A 109 6.31 -3.44 12.06
N PRO A 110 5.65 -2.32 11.63
CA PRO A 110 4.19 -2.20 11.74
C PRO A 110 3.44 -3.26 10.96
N ASN A 111 2.20 -3.51 11.35
CA ASN A 111 1.28 -4.35 10.58
C ASN A 111 0.58 -3.52 9.50
N ALA A 112 1.30 -3.21 8.41
CA ALA A 112 0.76 -2.38 7.34
C ALA A 112 -0.36 -3.03 6.53
N THR A 113 -0.59 -4.34 6.70
CA THR A 113 -1.79 -5.00 6.16
C THR A 113 -3.08 -4.37 6.71
N ILE A 114 -3.11 -4.03 8.00
CA ILE A 114 -4.26 -3.34 8.62
C ILE A 114 -4.42 -1.94 8.03
N TYR A 115 -3.31 -1.24 7.79
CA TYR A 115 -3.34 0.11 7.22
C TYR A 115 -3.90 0.09 5.80
N ALA A 116 -3.45 -0.86 4.97
CA ALA A 116 -3.94 -1.03 3.60
C ALA A 116 -5.44 -1.37 3.57
N ASN A 117 -5.91 -2.26 4.45
CA ASN A 117 -7.33 -2.61 4.56
C ASN A 117 -8.20 -1.40 4.95
N ASN A 118 -7.74 -0.59 5.93
CA ASN A 118 -8.44 0.61 6.35
C ASN A 118 -8.44 1.68 5.25
N LEU A 119 -7.29 1.89 4.60
CA LEU A 119 -7.18 2.80 3.45
C LEU A 119 -8.10 2.37 2.31
N ARG A 120 -8.12 1.08 1.97
CA ARG A 120 -9.02 0.56 0.96
C ARG A 120 -10.48 0.89 1.26
N LYS A 121 -10.91 0.74 2.52
CA LYS A 121 -12.27 1.11 2.94
C LYS A 121 -12.53 2.59 2.70
N ILE A 122 -11.62 3.47 3.15
CA ILE A 122 -11.73 4.92 2.95
C ILE A 122 -11.85 5.27 1.47
N LEU A 123 -10.96 4.70 0.62
CA LEU A 123 -10.98 4.96 -0.82
C LEU A 123 -12.25 4.40 -1.49
N SER A 124 -12.83 3.32 -0.98
CA SER A 124 -14.07 2.76 -1.53
C SER A 124 -15.32 3.60 -1.22
N GLU A 125 -15.24 4.48 -0.23
CA GLU A 125 -16.29 5.42 0.18
C GLU A 125 -16.13 6.80 -0.49
N ASP A 126 -15.01 7.07 -1.16
CA ASP A 126 -14.75 8.31 -1.90
C ASP A 126 -15.21 8.17 -3.36
N ASP A 127 -16.12 9.04 -3.77
CA ASP A 127 -16.74 8.98 -5.09
C ASP A 127 -15.80 9.21 -6.28
N ARG A 128 -14.59 9.70 -6.03
CA ARG A 128 -13.54 9.85 -7.06
C ARG A 128 -12.97 8.51 -7.52
N PHE A 129 -13.09 7.45 -6.71
CA PHE A 129 -12.44 6.18 -6.97
C PHE A 129 -13.43 5.07 -7.33
N ASP A 130 -12.99 4.14 -8.17
CA ASP A 130 -13.73 2.93 -8.50
C ASP A 130 -13.45 1.86 -7.43
N LYS A 131 -14.42 1.68 -6.53
CA LYS A 131 -14.35 0.70 -5.43
C LYS A 131 -14.16 -0.75 -5.88
N ASN A 132 -14.47 -1.07 -7.14
CA ASN A 132 -14.32 -2.42 -7.71
C ASN A 132 -12.95 -2.63 -8.37
N ASN A 133 -12.17 -1.57 -8.53
CA ASN A 133 -10.86 -1.58 -9.16
C ASN A 133 -9.78 -1.00 -8.22
N ILE A 134 -9.67 -1.59 -7.03
CA ILE A 134 -8.62 -1.26 -6.06
C ILE A 134 -7.61 -2.42 -6.00
N PHE A 135 -6.35 -2.09 -6.23
CA PHE A 135 -5.21 -3.00 -6.29
C PHE A 135 -4.27 -2.75 -5.11
N TYR A 136 -3.52 -3.78 -4.70
CA TYR A 136 -2.50 -3.61 -3.66
C TYR A 136 -1.17 -4.18 -4.11
N THR A 137 -0.10 -3.40 -3.96
CA THR A 137 1.25 -3.82 -4.29
C THR A 137 2.25 -3.40 -3.23
N GLY A 138 3.38 -4.10 -3.12
CA GLY A 138 4.43 -3.76 -2.19
C GLY A 138 5.75 -4.43 -2.51
N PHE A 139 6.83 -3.87 -1.95
CA PHE A 139 8.19 -4.35 -2.13
C PHE A 139 8.79 -4.83 -0.80
N SER A 140 9.52 -5.95 -0.80
CA SER A 140 10.23 -6.48 0.38
C SER A 140 9.29 -6.58 1.61
N TYR A 141 9.52 -5.79 2.67
CA TYR A 141 8.58 -5.69 3.79
C TYR A 141 7.14 -5.41 3.32
N GLY A 142 6.97 -4.49 2.38
CA GLY A 142 5.65 -4.20 1.80
C GLY A 142 5.05 -5.40 1.09
N ALA A 143 5.85 -6.19 0.38
CA ALA A 143 5.40 -7.41 -0.27
C ALA A 143 4.93 -8.47 0.73
N GLU A 144 5.61 -8.61 1.88
CA GLU A 144 5.14 -9.47 2.98
C GLU A 144 3.78 -9.01 3.53
N GLN A 145 3.55 -7.68 3.62
CA GLN A 145 2.26 -7.14 4.05
C GLN A 145 1.15 -7.40 3.02
N VAL A 146 1.49 -7.33 1.72
CA VAL A 146 0.58 -7.73 0.63
C VAL A 146 0.18 -9.20 0.77
N LEU A 147 1.12 -10.11 0.97
CA LEU A 147 0.83 -11.53 1.16
C LEU A 147 -0.01 -11.80 2.42
N LYS A 148 0.23 -11.09 3.52
CA LYS A 148 -0.57 -11.21 4.75
C LYS A 148 -2.04 -10.85 4.55
N THR A 149 -2.41 -10.10 3.52
CA THR A 149 -3.82 -9.82 3.22
C THR A 149 -4.59 -11.10 2.92
N ILE A 150 -3.96 -12.12 2.34
CA ILE A 150 -4.60 -13.39 1.97
C ILE A 150 -5.27 -14.05 3.19
N GLY A 151 -4.56 -14.11 4.31
CA GLY A 151 -5.03 -14.71 5.55
C GLY A 151 -5.74 -13.75 6.52
N SER A 152 -5.90 -12.47 6.14
CA SER A 152 -6.44 -11.47 7.05
C SER A 152 -7.95 -11.70 7.31
N PRO A 153 -8.45 -11.40 8.53
CA PRO A 153 -9.88 -11.44 8.81
C PRO A 153 -10.69 -10.59 7.84
N PHE A 154 -10.17 -9.42 7.46
CA PHE A 154 -10.82 -8.52 6.51
C PHE A 154 -11.11 -9.20 5.17
N ASN A 155 -10.17 -9.98 4.61
CA ASN A 155 -10.37 -10.67 3.35
C ASN A 155 -11.28 -11.91 3.47
N LYS A 156 -11.29 -12.55 4.63
CA LYS A 156 -12.25 -13.65 4.90
C LYS A 156 -13.68 -13.14 4.87
N GLU A 157 -13.92 -11.96 5.44
CA GLU A 157 -15.22 -11.29 5.43
C GLU A 157 -15.55 -10.64 4.07
N ASN A 158 -14.52 -10.21 3.35
CA ASN A 158 -14.63 -9.48 2.07
C ASN A 158 -13.77 -10.11 0.98
N PRO A 159 -14.10 -11.32 0.49
CA PRO A 159 -13.21 -12.09 -0.39
C PRO A 159 -12.92 -11.45 -1.75
N LYS A 160 -13.74 -10.49 -2.19
CA LYS A 160 -13.54 -9.72 -3.44
C LYS A 160 -13.05 -8.29 -3.17
N SER A 161 -12.45 -8.07 -2.01
CA SER A 161 -12.03 -6.73 -1.59
C SER A 161 -10.92 -6.14 -2.46
N TRP A 162 -10.06 -6.96 -3.01
CA TRP A 162 -8.97 -6.55 -3.90
C TRP A 162 -9.26 -7.01 -5.33
N LYS A 163 -9.02 -6.14 -6.30
CA LYS A 163 -9.11 -6.51 -7.72
C LYS A 163 -7.98 -7.47 -8.10
N ALA A 164 -6.78 -7.17 -7.67
CA ALA A 164 -5.60 -8.03 -7.71
C ALA A 164 -4.54 -7.53 -6.72
N ILE A 165 -3.57 -8.38 -6.38
CA ILE A 165 -2.42 -8.01 -5.56
C ILE A 165 -1.11 -8.36 -6.26
N VAL A 166 -0.05 -7.58 -5.97
CA VAL A 166 1.30 -7.84 -6.48
C VAL A 166 2.31 -7.76 -5.34
N ALA A 167 3.04 -8.85 -5.09
CA ALA A 167 4.11 -8.90 -4.11
C ALA A 167 5.47 -8.97 -4.82
N ALA A 168 6.26 -7.91 -4.72
CA ALA A 168 7.60 -7.84 -5.30
C ALA A 168 8.67 -8.12 -4.22
N GLU A 169 9.48 -9.14 -4.42
CA GLU A 169 10.54 -9.61 -3.50
C GLU A 169 10.04 -9.97 -2.09
N PRO A 170 8.95 -10.76 -1.93
CA PRO A 170 8.48 -11.18 -0.62
C PRO A 170 9.39 -12.26 0.00
N GLY A 171 9.38 -12.36 1.33
CA GLY A 171 10.01 -13.46 2.06
C GLY A 171 9.23 -14.78 1.99
N CYS A 172 7.93 -14.76 1.75
CA CYS A 172 7.00 -15.92 1.69
C CYS A 172 7.01 -16.88 2.90
N ASN A 173 7.83 -16.62 3.91
CA ASN A 173 8.02 -17.53 5.06
C ASN A 173 6.78 -17.68 5.96
N SER A 174 5.74 -16.89 5.72
CA SER A 174 4.49 -16.95 6.50
C SER A 174 3.53 -18.04 6.01
N PHE A 175 3.84 -18.71 4.90
CA PHE A 175 3.00 -19.72 4.30
C PHE A 175 3.68 -21.08 4.36
N HIS A 176 3.03 -22.04 5.01
CA HIS A 176 3.51 -23.41 5.14
C HIS A 176 2.61 -24.42 4.41
N GLN A 177 1.51 -23.93 3.84
CA GLN A 177 0.52 -24.75 3.13
C GLN A 177 -0.09 -23.95 1.98
N PRO A 178 -0.57 -24.62 0.92
CA PRO A 178 -1.30 -23.97 -0.17
C PRO A 178 -2.50 -23.17 0.34
N VAL A 179 -2.70 -21.99 -0.24
CA VAL A 179 -3.77 -21.06 0.16
C VAL A 179 -4.75 -20.86 -1.00
N LYS A 180 -6.04 -20.97 -0.72
CA LYS A 180 -7.06 -20.63 -1.69
C LYS A 180 -7.15 -19.12 -1.84
N LEU A 181 -6.85 -18.61 -3.04
CA LEU A 181 -6.96 -17.21 -3.35
C LEU A 181 -8.40 -16.85 -3.76
N SER A 182 -8.87 -15.69 -3.31
CA SER A 182 -10.17 -15.13 -3.71
C SER A 182 -10.04 -14.00 -4.75
N PHE A 183 -8.81 -13.64 -5.10
CA PHE A 183 -8.45 -12.61 -6.09
C PHE A 183 -7.14 -12.98 -6.79
N PRO A 184 -6.88 -12.45 -8.00
CA PRO A 184 -5.61 -12.67 -8.71
C PRO A 184 -4.41 -12.16 -7.92
N MET A 185 -3.32 -12.91 -7.95
CA MET A 185 -2.05 -12.57 -7.32
C MET A 185 -0.89 -12.76 -8.29
N LEU A 186 0.06 -11.83 -8.25
CA LEU A 186 1.35 -11.95 -8.90
C LEU A 186 2.47 -11.83 -7.86
N ILE A 187 3.39 -12.78 -7.87
CA ILE A 187 4.64 -12.71 -7.11
C ILE A 187 5.77 -12.47 -8.09
N ILE A 188 6.56 -11.43 -7.85
CA ILE A 188 7.76 -11.12 -8.62
C ILE A 188 8.96 -11.35 -7.70
N LYS A 189 9.89 -12.19 -8.12
CA LYS A 189 11.06 -12.53 -7.32
C LYS A 189 12.27 -12.74 -8.23
N GLY A 190 13.39 -12.11 -7.87
CA GLY A 190 14.66 -12.30 -8.57
C GLY A 190 15.29 -13.65 -8.22
N GLU A 191 16.05 -14.23 -9.16
CA GLU A 191 16.78 -15.50 -8.95
C GLU A 191 17.84 -15.35 -7.86
N GLU A 192 18.49 -14.19 -7.77
CA GLU A 192 19.51 -13.85 -6.76
C GLU A 192 18.94 -13.14 -5.52
N SER A 193 17.64 -13.31 -5.25
CA SER A 193 17.00 -12.70 -4.08
C SER A 193 17.60 -13.22 -2.77
N HIS A 194 17.74 -12.37 -1.76
CA HIS A 194 18.16 -12.75 -0.40
C HIS A 194 17.21 -13.75 0.28
N TYR A 195 15.98 -13.87 -0.21
CA TYR A 195 15.02 -14.82 0.29
C TYR A 195 14.88 -16.00 -0.65
N TYR A 196 14.84 -17.20 -0.10
CA TYR A 196 14.62 -18.41 -0.88
C TYR A 196 13.28 -18.35 -1.62
N ILE A 197 13.28 -18.85 -2.85
CA ILE A 197 12.09 -18.89 -3.70
C ILE A 197 11.12 -20.01 -3.27
N GLU A 198 11.65 -21.09 -2.67
CA GLU A 198 10.87 -22.28 -2.36
C GLU A 198 9.61 -22.03 -1.52
N PRO A 199 9.64 -21.19 -0.46
CA PRO A 199 8.41 -20.87 0.27
C PRO A 199 7.34 -20.16 -0.58
N CYS A 200 7.73 -19.50 -1.66
CA CYS A 200 6.78 -18.83 -2.55
C CYS A 200 6.08 -19.79 -3.53
N LYS A 201 6.68 -20.97 -3.78
CA LYS A 201 6.10 -21.99 -4.69
C LYS A 201 4.90 -22.72 -4.08
N ILE A 202 4.66 -22.53 -2.79
CA ILE A 202 3.52 -23.13 -2.06
C ILE A 202 2.23 -22.29 -2.28
N LEU A 203 2.39 -21.03 -2.66
CA LEU A 203 1.27 -20.11 -2.93
C LEU A 203 0.69 -20.30 -4.32
#